data_8e51675075b6ecf7c77a8bca3f7e2fb8
#
_entry.id   8e51675075b6ecf7c77a8bca3f7e2fb8
#
_cell.length_a   1.000
_cell.length_b   1.000
_cell.length_c   1.000
_cell.angle_alpha   90.00
_cell.angle_beta   90.00
_cell.angle_gamma   90.00
#
_symmetry.space_group_name_H-M   'P 1'
#
loop_
_entity.id
_entity.type
_entity.pdbx_description
1 polymer ?
#
loop_
_entity_poly.entity_id
_entity_poly.type
_entity_poly.pdbx_seq_one_letter_code
_entity_poly.pdbx_strand_id
1 'polypeptide(L)'
;MYVGRFIVVGPGVGAYRVSSRSFPNRQIVERDGTLTVTPTPDAPETDNPYIAYNCVRESDGRAVLGNGSHVDPITEKLDAGYPARDALATALLSLDY
;
A
#
# COMPACT_ATOMS: atom_id res chain seq x y z
N MET A 1 18.53 -15.45 -4.31
CA MET A 1 18.35 -14.04 -4.71
C MET A 1 17.32 -13.37 -3.78
N TYR A 2 17.64 -12.23 -3.27
CA TYR A 2 16.72 -11.47 -2.44
C TYR A 2 15.98 -10.43 -3.27
N VAL A 3 14.66 -10.47 -3.24
CA VAL A 3 13.80 -9.46 -3.85
C VAL A 3 12.97 -8.84 -2.74
N GLY A 4 13.21 -7.56 -2.43
CA GLY A 4 12.58 -6.90 -1.29
C GLY A 4 11.08 -6.75 -1.45
N ARG A 5 10.64 -6.11 -2.52
CA ARG A 5 9.22 -5.92 -2.81
C ARG A 5 9.04 -5.63 -4.29
N PHE A 6 7.85 -5.94 -4.79
CA PHE A 6 7.52 -5.63 -6.16
C PHE A 6 6.02 -5.48 -6.36
N ILE A 7 5.67 -4.80 -7.43
CA ILE A 7 4.30 -4.59 -7.88
C ILE A 7 4.17 -5.16 -9.29
N VAL A 8 3.08 -5.86 -9.54
CA VAL A 8 2.70 -6.29 -10.89
C VAL A 8 1.37 -5.64 -11.22
N VAL A 9 1.28 -5.00 -12.38
CA VAL A 9 0.06 -4.32 -12.84
C VAL A 9 -0.24 -4.74 -14.26
N GLY A 10 -1.48 -5.09 -14.52
CA GLY A 10 -1.97 -5.43 -15.85
C GLY A 10 -3.46 -5.13 -15.97
N PRO A 11 -4.07 -5.36 -17.15
CA PRO A 11 -5.50 -5.13 -17.32
C PRO A 11 -6.33 -5.97 -16.35
N GLY A 12 -7.08 -5.32 -15.49
CA GLY A 12 -7.95 -5.98 -14.52
C GLY A 12 -7.22 -6.72 -13.39
N VAL A 13 -5.90 -6.53 -13.24
CA VAL A 13 -5.15 -7.23 -12.20
C VAL A 13 -4.06 -6.34 -11.61
N GLY A 14 -3.88 -6.45 -10.30
CA GLY A 14 -2.74 -5.86 -9.60
C GLY A 14 -2.30 -6.79 -8.49
N ALA A 15 -1.01 -6.86 -8.24
CA ALA A 15 -0.46 -7.69 -7.18
C ALA A 15 0.71 -6.99 -6.50
N TYR A 16 0.84 -7.23 -5.21
CA TYR A 16 1.90 -6.66 -4.40
C TYR A 16 2.52 -7.76 -3.54
N ARG A 17 3.82 -7.79 -3.50
CA ARG A 17 4.56 -8.66 -2.60
C ARG A 17 5.59 -7.87 -1.82
N VAL A 18 5.69 -8.16 -0.54
CA VAL A 18 6.68 -7.56 0.35
C VAL A 18 7.52 -8.66 1.00
N SER A 19 8.82 -8.37 1.10
CA SER A 19 9.76 -9.17 1.84
C SER A 19 10.82 -8.22 2.41
N SER A 20 11.20 -8.39 3.67
CA SER A 20 12.16 -7.50 4.30
C SER A 20 13.07 -8.30 5.22
N ARG A 21 14.37 -8.02 5.15
CA ARG A 21 15.35 -8.61 6.07
C ARG A 21 15.26 -7.97 7.45
N SER A 22 14.89 -6.68 7.51
CA SER A 22 14.78 -5.96 8.78
C SER A 22 13.49 -6.25 9.51
N PHE A 23 12.40 -6.54 8.77
CA PHE A 23 11.08 -6.77 9.34
C PHE A 23 10.44 -8.02 8.70
N PRO A 24 10.98 -9.23 9.00
CA PRO A 24 10.54 -10.45 8.31
C PRO A 24 9.17 -10.98 8.77
N ASN A 25 8.73 -10.64 9.97
CA ASN A 25 7.53 -11.21 10.59
C ASN A 25 6.29 -10.36 10.26
N ARG A 26 5.91 -10.36 8.97
CA ARG A 26 4.76 -9.61 8.48
C ARG A 26 3.88 -10.49 7.60
N GLN A 27 2.62 -10.12 7.50
CA GLN A 27 1.63 -10.77 6.66
C GLN A 27 0.77 -9.71 5.98
N ILE A 28 0.02 -10.13 4.97
CA ILE A 28 -0.98 -9.27 4.33
C ILE A 28 -2.35 -9.83 4.69
N VAL A 29 -3.22 -8.97 5.23
CA VAL A 29 -4.59 -9.32 5.57
C VAL A 29 -5.56 -8.48 4.78
N GLU A 30 -6.71 -9.06 4.43
CA GLU A 30 -7.79 -8.36 3.74
C GLU A 30 -8.84 -7.92 4.75
N ARG A 31 -9.29 -6.65 4.62
CA ARG A 31 -10.41 -6.10 5.38
C ARG A 31 -11.22 -5.22 4.45
N ASP A 32 -12.44 -5.64 4.11
CA ASP A 32 -13.37 -4.87 3.28
C ASP A 32 -12.76 -4.39 1.96
N GLY A 33 -12.03 -5.28 1.28
CA GLY A 33 -11.41 -4.97 -0.01
C GLY A 33 -10.08 -4.24 0.08
N THR A 34 -9.62 -3.89 1.29
CA THR A 34 -8.32 -3.27 1.52
C THR A 34 -7.32 -4.34 1.95
N LEU A 35 -6.15 -4.37 1.32
CA LEU A 35 -5.06 -5.26 1.72
C LEU A 35 -4.06 -4.48 2.57
N THR A 36 -3.77 -5.00 3.75
CA THR A 36 -2.93 -4.33 4.75
C THR A 36 -1.74 -5.21 5.10
N VAL A 37 -0.55 -4.64 5.05
CA VAL A 37 0.66 -5.27 5.60
C VAL A 37 0.67 -5.03 7.10
N THR A 38 0.79 -6.10 7.87
CA THR A 38 0.75 -6.04 9.33
C THR A 38 1.71 -7.06 9.91
N PRO A 39 2.19 -6.87 11.15
CA PRO A 39 2.98 -7.89 11.83
C PRO A 39 2.19 -9.19 11.98
N THR A 40 2.88 -10.32 12.00
CA THR A 40 2.26 -11.60 12.32
C THR A 40 1.86 -11.63 13.82
N PRO A 41 0.94 -12.53 14.23
CA PRO A 41 0.47 -12.55 15.63
C PRO A 41 1.56 -12.74 16.68
N ASP A 42 2.66 -13.38 16.32
CA ASP A 42 3.80 -13.62 17.22
C ASP A 42 4.84 -12.50 17.20
N ALA A 43 4.64 -11.49 16.37
CA ALA A 43 5.52 -10.31 16.33
C ALA A 43 4.96 -9.20 17.22
N PRO A 44 5.81 -8.28 17.71
CA PRO A 44 5.33 -7.12 18.48
C PRO A 44 4.38 -6.25 17.67
N GLU A 45 3.33 -5.74 18.31
CA GLU A 45 2.46 -4.75 17.68
C GLU A 45 3.23 -3.46 17.43
N THR A 46 2.82 -2.74 16.36
CA THR A 46 3.49 -1.51 15.98
C THR A 46 2.51 -0.57 15.28
N ASP A 47 2.74 0.74 15.43
CA ASP A 47 2.10 1.78 14.64
C ASP A 47 3.08 2.41 13.62
N ASN A 48 4.27 1.83 13.48
CA ASN A 48 5.29 2.31 12.57
C ASN A 48 4.82 2.14 11.11
N PRO A 49 4.66 3.23 10.33
CA PRO A 49 4.15 3.15 8.96
C PRO A 49 5.10 2.45 7.98
N TYR A 50 6.35 2.22 8.34
CA TYR A 50 7.27 1.42 7.53
C TYR A 50 7.05 -0.08 7.71
N ILE A 51 6.39 -0.48 8.79
CA ILE A 51 6.13 -1.88 9.12
C ILE A 51 4.69 -2.28 8.80
N ALA A 52 3.73 -1.41 9.13
CA ALA A 52 2.30 -1.67 8.96
C ALA A 52 1.66 -0.55 8.13
N TYR A 53 1.02 -0.92 7.02
CA TYR A 53 0.39 0.04 6.11
C TYR A 53 -0.58 -0.65 5.17
N ASN A 54 -1.53 0.10 4.62
CA ASN A 54 -2.40 -0.38 3.57
C ASN A 54 -1.61 -0.40 2.25
N CYS A 55 -1.46 -1.57 1.65
CA CYS A 55 -0.68 -1.71 0.42
C CYS A 55 -1.54 -1.75 -0.84
N VAL A 56 -2.82 -2.12 -0.73
CA VAL A 56 -3.78 -2.11 -1.84
C VAL A 56 -5.11 -1.58 -1.35
N ARG A 57 -5.63 -0.56 -2.03
CA ARG A 57 -6.98 -0.05 -1.81
C ARG A 57 -7.68 0.16 -3.14
N GLU A 58 -8.99 0.17 -3.11
CA GLU A 58 -9.81 0.40 -4.29
C GLU A 58 -10.57 1.70 -4.18
N SER A 59 -10.76 2.37 -5.31
CA SER A 59 -11.56 3.57 -5.43
C SER A 59 -12.30 3.52 -6.76
N ASP A 60 -13.61 3.31 -6.73
CA ASP A 60 -14.50 3.37 -7.88
C ASP A 60 -13.98 2.53 -9.07
N GLY A 61 -13.68 1.26 -8.82
CA GLY A 61 -13.20 0.32 -9.84
C GLY A 61 -11.73 0.45 -10.19
N ARG A 62 -11.00 1.33 -9.52
CA ARG A 62 -9.55 1.49 -9.70
C ARG A 62 -8.82 0.97 -8.48
N ALA A 63 -7.63 0.44 -8.67
CA ALA A 63 -6.80 -0.04 -7.58
C ALA A 63 -5.58 0.85 -7.39
N VAL A 64 -5.24 1.12 -6.13
CA VAL A 64 -4.03 1.84 -5.74
C VAL A 64 -3.13 0.85 -5.00
N LEU A 65 -1.93 0.65 -5.50
CA LEU A 65 -0.96 -0.25 -4.90
C LEU A 65 0.32 0.52 -4.55
N GLY A 66 0.88 0.23 -3.39
CA GLY A 66 2.11 0.91 -2.99
C GLY A 66 2.73 0.27 -1.76
N ASN A 67 3.95 0.67 -1.50
CA ASN A 67 4.80 0.08 -0.47
C ASN A 67 4.87 0.93 0.81
N GLY A 68 3.88 1.73 1.07
CA GLY A 68 3.90 2.58 2.25
C GLY A 68 2.61 3.36 2.44
N SER A 69 2.63 4.28 3.39
CA SER A 69 1.47 5.05 3.82
C SER A 69 0.91 6.00 2.76
N HIS A 70 1.62 6.21 1.65
CA HIS A 70 1.16 7.07 0.57
C HIS A 70 -0.05 6.49 -0.19
N VAL A 71 -0.34 5.20 -0.04
CA VAL A 71 -1.53 4.58 -0.63
C VAL A 71 -2.82 5.24 -0.14
N ASP A 72 -2.88 5.58 1.14
CA ASP A 72 -4.08 6.17 1.73
C ASP A 72 -4.42 7.55 1.17
N PRO A 73 -3.51 8.55 1.20
CA PRO A 73 -3.85 9.86 0.63
C PRO A 73 -4.12 9.84 -0.87
N ILE A 74 -3.45 8.96 -1.63
CA ILE A 74 -3.75 8.81 -3.06
C ILE A 74 -5.18 8.30 -3.25
N THR A 75 -5.57 7.26 -2.52
CA THR A 75 -6.91 6.67 -2.60
C THR A 75 -7.97 7.68 -2.19
N GLU A 76 -7.74 8.43 -1.13
CA GLU A 76 -8.68 9.46 -0.63
C GLU A 76 -8.89 10.55 -1.67
N LYS A 77 -7.85 10.96 -2.40
CA LYS A 77 -7.98 11.94 -3.46
C LYS A 77 -8.77 11.40 -4.65
N LEU A 78 -8.56 10.14 -5.02
CA LEU A 78 -9.37 9.50 -6.05
C LEU A 78 -10.84 9.46 -5.64
N ASP A 79 -11.13 9.12 -4.38
CA ASP A 79 -12.49 9.12 -3.84
C ASP A 79 -13.12 10.51 -3.88
N ALA A 80 -12.32 11.56 -3.73
CA ALA A 80 -12.77 12.95 -3.82
C ALA A 80 -12.93 13.45 -5.26
N GLY A 81 -12.67 12.61 -6.26
CA GLY A 81 -12.85 12.94 -7.66
C GLY A 81 -11.61 13.44 -8.39
N TYR A 82 -10.44 13.38 -7.78
CA TYR A 82 -9.21 13.78 -8.45
C TYR A 82 -8.87 12.80 -9.56
N PRO A 83 -8.41 13.27 -10.73
CA PRO A 83 -7.80 12.37 -11.72
C PRO A 83 -6.60 11.64 -11.13
N ALA A 84 -6.31 10.44 -11.61
CA ALA A 84 -5.22 9.61 -11.05
C ALA A 84 -3.88 10.35 -11.05
N ARG A 85 -3.55 11.04 -12.13
CA ARG A 85 -2.32 11.83 -12.23
C ARG A 85 -2.21 12.88 -11.14
N ASP A 86 -3.29 13.62 -10.90
CA ASP A 86 -3.32 14.68 -9.90
C ASP A 86 -3.27 14.12 -8.48
N ALA A 87 -3.95 13.00 -8.24
CA ALA A 87 -3.91 12.32 -6.96
C ALA A 87 -2.49 11.86 -6.62
N LEU A 88 -1.79 11.27 -7.58
CA LEU A 88 -0.41 10.82 -7.39
C LEU A 88 0.53 12.01 -7.14
N ALA A 89 0.48 13.02 -7.98
CA ALA A 89 1.38 14.18 -7.88
C ALA A 89 1.17 14.93 -6.56
N THR A 90 -0.08 15.18 -6.18
CA THR A 90 -0.41 15.92 -4.97
C THR A 90 0.00 15.14 -3.72
N ALA A 91 -0.23 13.83 -3.69
CA ALA A 91 0.17 13.00 -2.56
C ALA A 91 1.70 12.98 -2.39
N LEU A 92 2.45 12.86 -3.48
CA LEU A 92 3.92 12.84 -3.43
C LEU A 92 4.47 14.18 -2.93
N LEU A 93 3.87 15.29 -3.35
CA LEU A 93 4.30 16.62 -2.89
C LEU A 93 4.05 16.80 -1.39
N SER A 94 2.93 16.28 -0.87
CA SER A 94 2.57 16.44 0.54
C SER A 94 3.33 15.51 1.48
N LEU A 95 3.92 14.43 0.99
CA LEU A 95 4.65 13.47 1.81
C LEU A 95 6.12 13.83 2.02
N ASP A 96 6.59 14.89 1.42
CA ASP A 96 7.95 15.41 1.62
C ASP A 96 9.05 14.35 1.44
N TYR A 97 8.98 13.68 0.32
CA TYR A 97 10.02 12.74 -0.06
C TYR A 97 11.25 13.44 -0.64
#